data_0bb1a6e0ca30202bc3f5097ef07376bb
#
_entry.id   0bb1a6e0ca30202bc3f5097ef07376bb
#
_cell.length_a   1.000
_cell.length_b   1.000
_cell.length_c   1.000
_cell.angle_alpha   90.00
_cell.angle_beta   90.00
_cell.angle_gamma   90.00
#
_symmetry.space_group_name_H-M   'P 1'
#
loop_
_entity.id
_entity.type
_entity.pdbx_description
1 polymer ?
#
loop_
_entity_poly.entity_id
_entity_poly.type
_entity_poly.pdbx_seq_one_letter_code
_entity_poly.pdbx_strand_id
1 'polypeptide(L)'
;MCGICCSVSFSVEHFSKELKEDLLYNLRRRGPNSSKQLLKSAVNYQCLFSGHVLHLRGVLTIQPVEDEHGNVFLWNGEVFNGVKVEAEDNDTQVMFNSLSACKNECEILLLFSKVQGPWSFIYYQASSHHLWFGRDFFGRRSLLWQFSNLGKSFCLSSVGAQVSGVADQWQEVPASGIFQIDLNSAAVSRSVILKLYPWRYISKENIAEECGNDLTQTPAGLPEFVSVVINEANLYLSKPVVPLNKKLPESPLEIQCRNSSSTSGTRETLEVFLTDEHTKKIVQQFIAILNVSVKRRILCLAREENLASKEVLKTCSSKANIAILFSGGVDSMVIAALADRHIPLDEPIDLLNVAFVPKQKTGLPIPNIERKQQNHHEIPSEESSQSPAADEGPGEAEVPDRVTGKAGLKELQSVNPSRTWNFVEINVSLEELQKLRRARICHLVQPLDTVLDDSIGCAVWFASRGIGWLVTQDAVRSYKSSAKVILTGIGADEQLAGYSRHRARFQSLGLEGLNEEIAMELGRISSRNLGRDDRVIGDHGKEARFPFLDENVVSFLNSLPVWEKVDLTLPRGVGEKLILRLAAMELGLPASALLPKRAIQFGSRIAKLEKSNEKASDKCGRLQILP
;
A
#
# COMPACT_ATOMS: atom_id res chain seq x y z
N MET A 1 -7.90 2.78 -6.71
CA MET A 1 -8.48 2.52 -5.35
C MET A 1 -9.76 3.27 -5.19
N CYS A 2 -10.87 2.56 -5.08
CA CYS A 2 -12.17 3.20 -4.92
C CYS A 2 -12.36 3.74 -3.49
N GLY A 3 -13.14 4.80 -3.35
CA GLY A 3 -13.69 5.25 -2.08
C GLY A 3 -15.00 4.51 -1.84
N ILE A 4 -15.04 3.60 -0.87
CA ILE A 4 -16.26 2.88 -0.51
C ILE A 4 -16.66 3.20 0.93
N CYS A 5 -17.98 3.37 1.16
CA CYS A 5 -18.50 3.66 2.50
C CYS A 5 -19.93 3.12 2.64
N CYS A 6 -20.23 2.60 3.84
CA CYS A 6 -21.58 2.27 4.29
C CYS A 6 -21.79 2.82 5.70
N SER A 7 -22.75 3.71 5.86
CA SER A 7 -23.18 4.22 7.17
C SER A 7 -24.50 3.56 7.54
N VAL A 8 -24.56 2.89 8.68
CA VAL A 8 -25.74 2.22 9.22
C VAL A 8 -26.26 2.97 10.43
N SER A 9 -27.56 3.28 10.45
CA SER A 9 -28.26 3.86 11.60
C SER A 9 -29.38 2.94 12.07
N PHE A 10 -29.41 2.66 13.36
CA PHE A 10 -30.47 1.93 14.06
C PHE A 10 -31.52 2.86 14.70
N SER A 11 -31.52 4.15 14.35
CA SER A 11 -32.47 5.14 14.83
C SER A 11 -33.00 5.95 13.67
N VAL A 12 -34.30 5.96 13.49
CA VAL A 12 -34.96 6.72 12.42
C VAL A 12 -34.93 8.24 12.70
N GLU A 13 -34.90 8.63 13.97
CA GLU A 13 -34.95 10.05 14.41
C GLU A 13 -33.65 10.82 14.19
N HIS A 14 -32.50 10.13 14.09
CA HIS A 14 -31.18 10.74 14.04
C HIS A 14 -30.41 10.40 12.76
N PHE A 15 -31.10 9.96 11.72
CA PHE A 15 -30.45 9.59 10.47
C PHE A 15 -30.06 10.84 9.67
N SER A 16 -28.75 11.03 9.48
CA SER A 16 -28.27 11.97 8.46
C SER A 16 -28.38 11.32 7.09
N LYS A 17 -29.17 11.91 6.21
CA LYS A 17 -29.28 11.47 4.81
C LYS A 17 -28.00 11.68 4.01
N GLU A 18 -27.00 12.32 4.61
CA GLU A 18 -25.75 12.67 3.97
C GLU A 18 -24.58 12.30 4.88
N LEU A 19 -23.49 11.86 4.27
CA LEU A 19 -22.21 11.67 4.96
C LEU A 19 -21.63 13.03 5.35
N LYS A 20 -20.83 13.06 6.42
CA LYS A 20 -20.03 14.25 6.77
C LYS A 20 -19.19 14.67 5.55
N GLU A 21 -19.14 15.97 5.27
CA GLU A 21 -18.47 16.51 4.06
C GLU A 21 -17.00 16.12 3.99
N ASP A 22 -16.30 16.12 5.13
CA ASP A 22 -14.89 15.72 5.20
C ASP A 22 -14.68 14.25 4.77
N LEU A 23 -15.57 13.35 5.19
CA LEU A 23 -15.52 11.95 4.77
C LEU A 23 -15.79 11.82 3.28
N LEU A 24 -16.82 12.51 2.80
CA LEU A 24 -17.20 12.53 1.40
C LEU A 24 -16.08 13.09 0.51
N TYR A 25 -15.42 14.17 0.97
CA TYR A 25 -14.25 14.73 0.30
C TYR A 25 -13.11 13.72 0.20
N ASN A 26 -12.80 12.98 1.29
CA ASN A 26 -11.76 11.96 1.31
C ASN A 26 -12.08 10.79 0.36
N LEU A 27 -13.33 10.36 0.31
CA LEU A 27 -13.78 9.31 -0.59
C LEU A 27 -13.65 9.73 -2.07
N ARG A 28 -14.06 10.96 -2.41
CA ARG A 28 -13.96 11.52 -3.78
C ARG A 28 -12.51 11.59 -4.26
N ARG A 29 -11.58 11.91 -3.38
CA ARG A 29 -10.14 11.96 -3.72
C ARG A 29 -9.59 10.58 -4.09
N ARG A 30 -10.07 9.51 -3.46
CA ARG A 30 -9.70 8.13 -3.80
C ARG A 30 -10.26 7.70 -5.16
N GLY A 31 -11.51 8.03 -5.41
CA GLY A 31 -12.23 7.65 -6.63
C GLY A 31 -12.78 8.86 -7.40
N PRO A 32 -11.96 9.54 -8.21
CA PRO A 32 -12.36 10.78 -8.86
C PRO A 32 -13.21 10.62 -10.12
N ASN A 33 -13.34 9.39 -10.67
CA ASN A 33 -13.97 9.19 -11.97
C ASN A 33 -15.50 9.11 -11.93
N SER A 34 -16.07 8.68 -10.80
CA SER A 34 -17.53 8.58 -10.65
C SER A 34 -17.90 8.58 -9.17
N SER A 35 -19.08 9.10 -8.84
CA SER A 35 -19.63 9.15 -7.47
C SER A 35 -21.11 8.87 -7.49
N LYS A 36 -21.59 7.97 -6.61
CA LYS A 36 -23.01 7.66 -6.43
C LYS A 36 -23.29 7.34 -4.97
N GLN A 37 -24.46 7.72 -4.50
CA GLN A 37 -24.99 7.32 -3.19
C GLN A 37 -26.30 6.56 -3.37
N LEU A 38 -26.55 5.62 -2.47
CA LEU A 38 -27.77 4.80 -2.45
C LEU A 38 -28.24 4.63 -1.02
N LEU A 39 -29.50 4.97 -0.75
CA LEU A 39 -30.14 4.79 0.54
C LEU A 39 -31.03 3.54 0.51
N LYS A 40 -30.83 2.65 1.48
CA LYS A 40 -31.70 1.53 1.80
C LYS A 40 -32.34 1.75 3.16
N SER A 41 -33.65 1.63 3.22
CA SER A 41 -34.44 1.78 4.46
C SER A 41 -35.23 0.50 4.75
N ALA A 42 -35.06 -0.01 5.96
CA ALA A 42 -35.88 -1.07 6.54
C ALA A 42 -36.66 -0.49 7.73
N VAL A 43 -37.49 -1.32 8.35
CA VAL A 43 -38.33 -0.87 9.47
C VAL A 43 -37.49 -0.36 10.66
N ASN A 44 -36.39 -1.04 10.97
CA ASN A 44 -35.61 -0.81 12.18
C ASN A 44 -34.24 -0.18 11.94
N TYR A 45 -33.82 -0.03 10.68
CA TYR A 45 -32.51 0.54 10.35
C TYR A 45 -32.50 1.19 8.97
N GLN A 46 -31.49 2.00 8.73
CA GLN A 46 -31.21 2.59 7.43
C GLN A 46 -29.72 2.43 7.11
N CYS A 47 -29.41 2.20 5.83
CA CYS A 47 -28.06 2.10 5.31
C CYS A 47 -27.84 3.10 4.19
N LEU A 48 -26.86 3.97 4.33
CA LEU A 48 -26.39 4.86 3.27
C LEU A 48 -25.10 4.32 2.69
N PHE A 49 -25.16 3.85 1.45
CA PHE A 49 -24.01 3.38 0.67
C PHE A 49 -23.47 4.52 -0.19
N SER A 50 -22.14 4.69 -0.22
CA SER A 50 -21.47 5.69 -1.05
C SER A 50 -20.28 5.06 -1.75
N GLY A 51 -20.27 5.15 -3.08
CA GLY A 51 -19.19 4.62 -3.92
C GLY A 51 -18.57 5.73 -4.77
N HIS A 52 -17.24 5.77 -4.76
CA HIS A 52 -16.42 6.70 -5.53
C HIS A 52 -15.37 5.89 -6.29
N VAL A 53 -15.41 5.92 -7.60
CA VAL A 53 -14.68 4.98 -8.45
C VAL A 53 -13.39 5.60 -8.98
N LEU A 54 -12.28 4.88 -8.83
CA LEU A 54 -11.08 5.06 -9.62
C LEU A 54 -11.10 4.04 -10.76
N HIS A 55 -11.31 4.50 -11.97
CA HIS A 55 -11.39 3.64 -13.15
C HIS A 55 -10.01 3.27 -13.65
N LEU A 56 -9.69 1.98 -13.59
CA LEU A 56 -8.39 1.43 -14.01
C LEU A 56 -8.52 0.31 -15.04
N ARG A 57 -9.70 -0.37 -15.12
CA ARG A 57 -9.88 -1.58 -15.93
C ARG A 57 -11.28 -1.68 -16.51
N GLY A 58 -11.38 -2.22 -17.72
CA GLY A 58 -12.65 -2.54 -18.39
C GLY A 58 -13.58 -1.34 -18.51
N VAL A 59 -14.89 -1.61 -18.52
CA VAL A 59 -15.92 -0.58 -18.58
C VAL A 59 -16.08 0.10 -17.21
N LEU A 60 -16.25 1.44 -17.20
CA LEU A 60 -16.51 2.18 -15.97
C LEU A 60 -17.79 1.67 -15.28
N THR A 61 -17.61 0.99 -14.14
CA THR A 61 -18.72 0.49 -13.33
C THR A 61 -18.97 1.44 -12.16
N ILE A 62 -20.14 2.07 -12.17
CA ILE A 62 -20.55 3.01 -11.12
C ILE A 62 -20.94 2.23 -9.87
N GLN A 63 -20.43 2.64 -8.71
CA GLN A 63 -20.73 2.05 -7.41
C GLN A 63 -21.49 3.05 -6.53
N PRO A 64 -22.42 2.58 -5.65
CA PRO A 64 -22.82 1.20 -5.38
C PRO A 64 -23.53 0.53 -6.56
N VAL A 65 -23.25 -0.78 -6.78
CA VAL A 65 -24.00 -1.61 -7.72
C VAL A 65 -25.18 -2.23 -6.97
N GLU A 66 -26.34 -2.29 -7.60
CA GLU A 66 -27.56 -2.86 -7.03
C GLU A 66 -28.21 -3.80 -8.05
N ASP A 67 -28.72 -4.96 -7.59
CA ASP A 67 -29.49 -5.89 -8.41
C ASP A 67 -31.02 -5.73 -8.24
N GLU A 68 -31.77 -6.48 -9.01
CA GLU A 68 -33.24 -6.49 -8.96
C GLU A 68 -33.83 -6.99 -7.63
N HIS A 69 -33.04 -7.73 -6.85
CA HIS A 69 -33.41 -8.22 -5.51
C HIS A 69 -33.09 -7.21 -4.40
N GLY A 70 -32.48 -6.07 -4.75
CA GLY A 70 -32.09 -5.02 -3.81
C GLY A 70 -30.81 -5.29 -3.07
N ASN A 71 -30.02 -6.28 -3.46
CA ASN A 71 -28.67 -6.48 -2.93
C ASN A 71 -27.76 -5.33 -3.41
N VAL A 72 -26.86 -4.89 -2.54
CA VAL A 72 -25.97 -3.75 -2.82
C VAL A 72 -24.52 -4.15 -2.61
N PHE A 73 -23.65 -3.78 -3.56
CA PHE A 73 -22.24 -4.10 -3.51
C PHE A 73 -21.35 -2.89 -3.71
N LEU A 74 -20.30 -2.82 -2.88
CA LEU A 74 -19.20 -1.88 -2.96
C LEU A 74 -17.88 -2.65 -2.97
N TRP A 75 -17.04 -2.35 -3.92
CA TRP A 75 -15.77 -3.02 -4.15
C TRP A 75 -14.60 -2.03 -4.25
N ASN A 76 -13.56 -2.25 -3.48
CA ASN A 76 -12.29 -1.58 -3.61
C ASN A 76 -11.20 -2.64 -3.76
N GLY A 77 -10.95 -3.09 -4.99
CA GLY A 77 -10.05 -4.20 -5.24
C GLY A 77 -9.71 -4.39 -6.70
N GLU A 78 -8.86 -5.39 -6.94
CA GLU A 78 -8.47 -5.89 -8.26
C GLU A 78 -8.39 -7.42 -8.21
N VAL A 79 -9.04 -8.09 -9.14
CA VAL A 79 -8.93 -9.53 -9.31
C VAL A 79 -7.82 -9.84 -10.31
N PHE A 80 -6.70 -10.35 -9.82
CA PHE A 80 -5.57 -10.73 -10.67
C PHE A 80 -5.61 -12.19 -11.13
N ASN A 81 -6.26 -13.08 -10.33
CA ASN A 81 -6.41 -14.49 -10.64
C ASN A 81 -7.51 -15.14 -9.77
N GLY A 82 -7.81 -16.43 -10.00
CA GLY A 82 -8.75 -17.25 -9.23
C GLY A 82 -10.21 -17.13 -9.66
N VAL A 83 -10.63 -15.94 -10.07
CA VAL A 83 -11.92 -15.68 -10.75
C VAL A 83 -11.59 -15.12 -12.14
N LYS A 84 -12.27 -15.65 -13.15
CA LYS A 84 -12.04 -15.22 -14.53
C LYS A 84 -12.64 -13.83 -14.75
N VAL A 85 -11.82 -12.87 -15.13
CA VAL A 85 -12.18 -11.50 -15.52
C VAL A 85 -11.48 -11.22 -16.85
N GLU A 86 -12.24 -11.04 -17.92
CA GLU A 86 -11.68 -10.73 -19.23
C GLU A 86 -11.11 -9.31 -19.27
N ALA A 87 -10.39 -8.98 -20.36
CA ALA A 87 -9.72 -7.68 -20.47
C ALA A 87 -10.73 -6.50 -20.52
N GLU A 88 -11.88 -6.74 -21.13
CA GLU A 88 -12.97 -5.78 -21.31
C GLU A 88 -13.88 -5.69 -20.07
N ASP A 89 -13.83 -6.69 -19.20
CA ASP A 89 -14.68 -6.75 -18.01
C ASP A 89 -14.17 -5.85 -16.89
N ASN A 90 -15.11 -5.37 -16.08
CA ASN A 90 -14.82 -4.76 -14.80
C ASN A 90 -15.00 -5.78 -13.68
N ASP A 91 -14.00 -5.94 -12.85
CA ASP A 91 -14.01 -6.92 -11.76
C ASP A 91 -15.10 -6.66 -10.70
N THR A 92 -15.51 -5.41 -10.48
CA THR A 92 -16.68 -5.10 -9.61
C THR A 92 -17.95 -5.79 -10.10
N GLN A 93 -18.22 -5.72 -11.41
CA GLN A 93 -19.41 -6.33 -11.98
C GLN A 93 -19.32 -7.86 -11.95
N VAL A 94 -18.16 -8.43 -12.27
CA VAL A 94 -17.92 -9.88 -12.24
C VAL A 94 -18.10 -10.42 -10.82
N MET A 95 -17.53 -9.74 -9.81
CA MET A 95 -17.67 -10.13 -8.42
C MET A 95 -19.12 -10.01 -7.93
N PHE A 96 -19.82 -8.94 -8.29
CA PHE A 96 -21.21 -8.76 -7.90
C PHE A 96 -22.13 -9.82 -8.50
N ASN A 97 -21.99 -10.12 -9.80
CA ASN A 97 -22.76 -11.18 -10.46
C ASN A 97 -22.51 -12.55 -9.79
N SER A 98 -21.26 -12.82 -9.44
CA SER A 98 -20.88 -14.05 -8.74
C SER A 98 -21.47 -14.13 -7.32
N LEU A 99 -21.48 -13.01 -6.58
CA LEU A 99 -22.08 -12.93 -5.24
C LEU A 99 -23.60 -13.07 -5.28
N SER A 100 -24.28 -12.41 -6.22
CA SER A 100 -25.74 -12.52 -6.39
C SER A 100 -26.18 -13.93 -6.77
N ALA A 101 -25.32 -14.73 -7.38
CA ALA A 101 -25.57 -16.13 -7.68
C ALA A 101 -25.38 -17.08 -6.48
N CYS A 102 -24.70 -16.63 -5.42
CA CYS A 102 -24.45 -17.45 -4.22
C CYS A 102 -25.76 -17.69 -3.45
N LYS A 103 -26.04 -18.95 -3.12
CA LYS A 103 -27.27 -19.37 -2.43
C LYS A 103 -27.13 -19.42 -0.91
N ASN A 104 -25.90 -19.53 -0.41
CA ASN A 104 -25.60 -19.69 1.01
C ASN A 104 -24.23 -19.12 1.39
N GLU A 105 -23.96 -19.08 2.69
CA GLU A 105 -22.71 -18.56 3.25
C GLU A 105 -21.47 -19.31 2.72
N CYS A 106 -21.56 -20.65 2.56
CA CYS A 106 -20.43 -21.47 2.05
C CYS A 106 -20.00 -21.03 0.65
N GLU A 107 -20.94 -20.71 -0.23
CA GLU A 107 -20.65 -20.30 -1.61
C GLU A 107 -20.00 -18.91 -1.64
N ILE A 108 -20.44 -17.98 -0.77
CA ILE A 108 -19.81 -16.67 -0.59
C ILE A 108 -18.35 -16.83 -0.15
N LEU A 109 -18.11 -17.66 0.88
CA LEU A 109 -16.75 -17.91 1.39
C LEU A 109 -15.86 -18.61 0.37
N LEU A 110 -16.42 -19.56 -0.39
CA LEU A 110 -15.70 -20.25 -1.46
C LEU A 110 -15.32 -19.29 -2.59
N LEU A 111 -16.19 -18.36 -2.95
CA LEU A 111 -15.91 -17.33 -3.94
C LEU A 111 -14.70 -16.47 -3.49
N PHE A 112 -14.76 -15.90 -2.28
CA PHE A 112 -13.67 -15.06 -1.77
C PHE A 112 -12.36 -15.84 -1.53
N SER A 113 -12.43 -17.13 -1.20
CA SER A 113 -11.26 -18.00 -1.06
C SER A 113 -10.51 -18.19 -2.39
N LYS A 114 -11.20 -18.06 -3.53
CA LYS A 114 -10.59 -18.20 -4.86
C LYS A 114 -9.94 -16.90 -5.34
N VAL A 115 -10.40 -15.74 -4.89
CA VAL A 115 -9.92 -14.45 -5.38
C VAL A 115 -8.46 -14.24 -5.00
N GLN A 116 -7.58 -14.13 -5.98
CA GLN A 116 -6.21 -13.68 -5.82
C GLN A 116 -6.09 -12.22 -6.28
N GLY A 117 -5.69 -11.36 -5.39
CA GLY A 117 -5.61 -9.93 -5.61
C GLY A 117 -5.98 -9.13 -4.36
N PRO A 118 -5.68 -7.82 -4.33
CA PRO A 118 -6.01 -6.95 -3.21
C PRO A 118 -7.50 -6.59 -3.25
N TRP A 119 -8.18 -6.71 -2.11
CA TRP A 119 -9.58 -6.30 -2.02
C TRP A 119 -10.00 -5.86 -0.63
N SER A 120 -11.00 -4.98 -0.60
CA SER A 120 -11.94 -4.77 0.48
C SER A 120 -13.33 -4.57 -0.11
N PHE A 121 -14.37 -5.02 0.57
CA PHE A 121 -15.73 -4.96 0.07
C PHE A 121 -16.75 -4.72 1.18
N ILE A 122 -17.93 -4.27 0.76
CA ILE A 122 -19.14 -4.18 1.56
C ILE A 122 -20.28 -4.73 0.70
N TYR A 123 -20.99 -5.75 1.18
CA TYR A 123 -22.10 -6.40 0.47
C TYR A 123 -23.31 -6.50 1.38
N TYR A 124 -24.40 -5.85 0.98
CA TYR A 124 -25.69 -5.94 1.65
C TYR A 124 -26.57 -6.93 0.93
N GLN A 125 -27.02 -7.95 1.66
CA GLN A 125 -27.94 -8.98 1.20
C GLN A 125 -29.35 -8.64 1.69
N ALA A 126 -30.21 -8.18 0.77
CA ALA A 126 -31.51 -7.59 1.12
C ALA A 126 -32.48 -8.60 1.73
N SER A 127 -32.50 -9.83 1.20
CA SER A 127 -33.44 -10.88 1.64
C SER A 127 -33.26 -11.34 3.07
N SER A 128 -32.01 -11.34 3.56
CA SER A 128 -31.63 -11.79 4.90
C SER A 128 -31.26 -10.64 5.84
N HIS A 129 -31.23 -9.39 5.36
CA HIS A 129 -30.78 -8.22 6.09
C HIS A 129 -29.35 -8.33 6.62
N HIS A 130 -28.49 -9.11 5.94
CA HIS A 130 -27.11 -9.30 6.31
C HIS A 130 -26.21 -8.27 5.63
N LEU A 131 -25.28 -7.72 6.39
CA LEU A 131 -24.19 -6.90 5.87
C LEU A 131 -22.88 -7.66 6.01
N TRP A 132 -22.28 -7.99 4.86
CA TRP A 132 -21.00 -8.67 4.75
C TRP A 132 -19.92 -7.66 4.42
N PHE A 133 -18.74 -7.78 5.04
CA PHE A 133 -17.59 -6.93 4.73
C PHE A 133 -16.28 -7.58 5.15
N GLY A 134 -15.19 -7.15 4.56
CA GLY A 134 -13.87 -7.67 4.90
C GLY A 134 -12.77 -7.13 4.01
N ARG A 135 -11.59 -7.66 4.27
CA ARG A 135 -10.34 -7.35 3.55
C ARG A 135 -9.67 -8.65 3.13
N ASP A 136 -8.85 -8.60 2.06
CA ASP A 136 -8.05 -9.74 1.65
C ASP A 136 -7.09 -10.22 2.75
N PHE A 137 -6.55 -11.42 2.59
CA PHE A 137 -5.69 -12.08 3.57
C PHE A 137 -4.54 -11.22 4.08
N PHE A 138 -3.92 -10.43 3.22
CA PHE A 138 -2.85 -9.50 3.59
C PHE A 138 -3.36 -8.13 4.03
N GLY A 139 -4.62 -7.81 3.84
CA GLY A 139 -5.18 -6.50 4.13
C GLY A 139 -4.61 -5.38 3.24
N ARG A 140 -4.39 -5.68 1.95
CA ARG A 140 -3.77 -4.75 0.98
C ARG A 140 -4.64 -3.55 0.61
N ARG A 141 -5.94 -3.60 0.93
CA ARG A 141 -6.86 -2.46 0.82
C ARG A 141 -7.33 -2.03 2.19
N SER A 142 -7.41 -0.72 2.41
CA SER A 142 -7.93 -0.16 3.64
C SER A 142 -9.45 -0.34 3.72
N LEU A 143 -9.90 -0.76 4.88
CA LEU A 143 -11.29 -0.69 5.34
C LEU A 143 -11.26 -0.39 6.83
N LEU A 144 -11.96 0.66 7.22
CA LEU A 144 -12.06 1.13 8.59
C LEU A 144 -13.48 0.96 9.08
N TRP A 145 -13.64 0.77 10.38
CA TRP A 145 -14.92 0.87 11.06
C TRP A 145 -14.90 1.94 12.14
N GLN A 146 -16.06 2.50 12.41
CA GLN A 146 -16.32 3.45 13.48
C GLN A 146 -17.68 3.15 14.08
N PHE A 147 -17.77 2.99 15.39
CA PHE A 147 -19.01 2.76 16.12
C PHE A 147 -19.36 4.00 16.94
N SER A 148 -20.62 4.45 16.90
CA SER A 148 -21.05 5.55 17.77
C SER A 148 -21.15 5.08 19.22
N ASN A 149 -20.80 5.94 20.17
CA ASN A 149 -20.77 5.63 21.61
C ASN A 149 -22.09 5.12 22.19
N LEU A 150 -23.20 5.39 21.53
CA LEU A 150 -24.54 5.02 22.00
C LEU A 150 -25.10 3.75 21.30
N GLY A 151 -24.30 3.05 20.49
CA GLY A 151 -24.77 1.90 19.73
C GLY A 151 -25.85 2.20 18.70
N LYS A 152 -26.08 3.48 18.38
CA LYS A 152 -27.14 3.92 17.46
C LYS A 152 -26.74 3.85 15.99
N SER A 153 -25.46 3.82 15.72
CA SER A 153 -24.94 3.78 14.34
C SER A 153 -23.51 3.23 14.29
N PHE A 154 -23.14 2.72 13.12
CA PHE A 154 -21.75 2.44 12.79
C PHE A 154 -21.47 2.79 11.32
N CYS A 155 -20.21 2.95 10.99
CA CYS A 155 -19.77 3.29 9.65
C CYS A 155 -18.61 2.39 9.23
N LEU A 156 -18.67 1.88 8.00
CA LEU A 156 -17.57 1.22 7.29
C LEU A 156 -17.05 2.15 6.20
N SER A 157 -15.75 2.36 6.10
CA SER A 157 -15.19 3.23 5.07
C SER A 157 -13.76 2.85 4.69
N SER A 158 -13.39 3.03 3.44
CA SER A 158 -12.02 2.83 2.95
C SER A 158 -11.03 3.92 3.41
N VAL A 159 -11.53 5.02 3.96
CA VAL A 159 -10.74 6.12 4.51
C VAL A 159 -11.51 6.78 5.64
N GLY A 160 -10.82 7.22 6.69
CA GLY A 160 -11.44 7.98 7.78
C GLY A 160 -11.64 9.46 7.46
N ALA A 161 -12.35 10.14 8.36
CA ALA A 161 -12.44 11.59 8.42
C ALA A 161 -11.97 12.06 9.79
N GLN A 162 -11.74 13.36 9.94
CA GLN A 162 -11.40 13.96 11.23
C GLN A 162 -12.53 13.71 12.24
N VAL A 163 -12.17 13.29 13.43
CA VAL A 163 -13.11 13.05 14.52
C VAL A 163 -12.73 13.97 15.68
N SER A 164 -13.70 14.72 16.17
CA SER A 164 -13.56 15.52 17.39
C SER A 164 -13.92 14.65 18.60
N GLY A 165 -12.90 14.09 19.28
CA GLY A 165 -13.05 13.33 20.52
C GLY A 165 -12.47 11.91 20.47
N VAL A 166 -12.16 11.37 21.65
CA VAL A 166 -11.54 10.02 21.81
C VAL A 166 -12.54 8.89 21.56
N ALA A 167 -13.82 9.18 21.66
CA ALA A 167 -14.87 8.18 21.74
C ALA A 167 -15.35 7.62 20.40
N ASP A 168 -15.09 8.32 19.29
CA ASP A 168 -15.56 7.94 17.94
C ASP A 168 -14.38 7.67 17.00
N GLN A 169 -13.30 7.03 17.48
CA GLN A 169 -12.10 6.81 16.66
C GLN A 169 -12.33 5.74 15.59
N TRP A 170 -11.78 6.00 14.40
CA TRP A 170 -11.66 4.99 13.37
C TRP A 170 -10.68 3.91 13.78
N GLN A 171 -11.04 2.66 13.50
CA GLN A 171 -10.15 1.51 13.67
C GLN A 171 -10.08 0.73 12.37
N GLU A 172 -8.98 0.02 12.14
CA GLU A 172 -8.85 -0.80 10.94
C GLU A 172 -9.60 -2.12 11.11
N VAL A 173 -10.43 -2.49 10.12
CA VAL A 173 -11.08 -3.80 10.07
C VAL A 173 -9.98 -4.86 9.99
N PRO A 174 -9.90 -5.82 10.92
CA PRO A 174 -8.89 -6.88 10.87
C PRO A 174 -8.98 -7.71 9.58
N ALA A 175 -7.82 -8.08 9.02
CA ALA A 175 -7.76 -9.00 7.87
C ALA A 175 -7.82 -10.48 8.29
N SER A 176 -8.38 -10.77 9.47
CA SER A 176 -8.51 -12.12 10.02
C SER A 176 -9.54 -12.99 9.32
N GLY A 177 -10.39 -12.40 8.48
CA GLY A 177 -11.45 -13.08 7.76
C GLY A 177 -12.48 -12.12 7.18
N ILE A 178 -13.67 -12.64 6.89
CA ILE A 178 -14.85 -11.87 6.49
C ILE A 178 -15.79 -11.78 7.67
N PHE A 179 -16.41 -10.62 7.84
CA PHE A 179 -17.40 -10.33 8.88
C PHE A 179 -18.81 -10.27 8.30
N GLN A 180 -19.78 -10.66 9.09
CA GLN A 180 -21.22 -10.54 8.81
C GLN A 180 -21.93 -9.91 10.00
N ILE A 181 -22.89 -9.04 9.75
CA ILE A 181 -23.82 -8.49 10.74
C ILE A 181 -25.25 -8.77 10.29
N ASP A 182 -26.09 -9.29 11.18
CA ASP A 182 -27.55 -9.25 11.03
C ASP A 182 -28.05 -7.89 11.51
N LEU A 183 -28.44 -7.05 10.56
CA LEU A 183 -28.88 -5.68 10.84
C LEU A 183 -30.21 -5.61 11.57
N ASN A 184 -31.12 -6.56 11.33
CA ASN A 184 -32.40 -6.61 12.06
C ASN A 184 -32.18 -6.96 13.52
N SER A 185 -31.41 -8.00 13.80
CA SER A 185 -31.07 -8.40 15.16
C SER A 185 -30.32 -7.30 15.91
N ALA A 186 -29.36 -6.64 15.27
CA ALA A 186 -28.61 -5.53 15.85
C ALA A 186 -29.50 -4.33 16.18
N ALA A 187 -30.47 -4.00 15.32
CA ALA A 187 -31.40 -2.90 15.56
C ALA A 187 -32.35 -3.15 16.74
N VAL A 188 -32.79 -4.39 16.93
CA VAL A 188 -33.71 -4.78 18.01
C VAL A 188 -32.98 -4.90 19.35
N SER A 189 -31.82 -5.59 19.36
CA SER A 189 -31.05 -5.87 20.59
C SER A 189 -30.23 -4.68 21.06
N ARG A 190 -29.96 -3.70 20.21
CA ARG A 190 -28.98 -2.61 20.40
C ARG A 190 -27.57 -3.12 20.69
N SER A 191 -27.26 -4.34 20.26
CA SER A 191 -25.95 -4.98 20.35
C SER A 191 -25.53 -5.43 18.96
N VAL A 192 -24.30 -5.11 18.58
CA VAL A 192 -23.75 -5.47 17.27
C VAL A 192 -22.89 -6.73 17.42
N ILE A 193 -23.39 -7.83 16.88
CA ILE A 193 -22.66 -9.09 16.82
C ILE A 193 -21.96 -9.20 15.47
N LEU A 194 -20.63 -9.16 15.49
CA LEU A 194 -19.78 -9.35 14.33
C LEU A 194 -19.46 -10.84 14.18
N LYS A 195 -20.17 -11.52 13.30
CA LYS A 195 -19.92 -12.94 13.01
C LYS A 195 -18.70 -13.06 12.10
N LEU A 196 -17.62 -13.68 12.59
CA LEU A 196 -16.34 -13.83 11.87
C LEU A 196 -16.26 -15.18 11.19
N TYR A 197 -15.86 -15.17 9.91
CA TYR A 197 -15.46 -16.32 9.11
C TYR A 197 -13.94 -16.23 8.88
N PRO A 198 -13.12 -16.97 9.67
CA PRO A 198 -11.67 -16.77 9.68
C PRO A 198 -10.97 -17.43 8.50
N TRP A 199 -9.74 -17.00 8.20
CA TRP A 199 -8.84 -17.69 7.29
C TRP A 199 -8.23 -18.92 7.95
N ARG A 200 -8.31 -20.09 7.31
CA ARG A 200 -7.69 -21.34 7.78
C ARG A 200 -6.94 -22.08 6.67
N TYR A 201 -5.92 -22.85 7.04
CA TYR A 201 -5.30 -23.79 6.11
C TYR A 201 -6.20 -25.01 5.93
N ILE A 202 -6.27 -25.54 4.71
CA ILE A 202 -6.90 -26.83 4.44
C ILE A 202 -5.83 -27.89 4.69
N SER A 203 -5.79 -28.51 5.88
CA SER A 203 -4.95 -29.67 6.15
C SER A 203 -5.79 -30.95 6.02
N LYS A 204 -5.23 -32.00 5.39
CA LYS A 204 -5.85 -33.33 5.34
C LYS A 204 -5.77 -34.06 6.69
N GLU A 205 -4.93 -33.60 7.60
CA GLU A 205 -4.67 -34.18 8.92
C GLU A 205 -4.79 -33.07 9.97
N ASN A 206 -5.83 -33.19 10.83
CA ASN A 206 -6.07 -32.42 12.06
C ASN A 206 -6.38 -30.90 11.92
N ILE A 207 -7.68 -30.61 11.95
CA ILE A 207 -8.27 -29.28 12.20
C ILE A 207 -7.93 -28.72 13.61
N ALA A 208 -7.29 -29.51 14.46
CA ALA A 208 -7.19 -29.24 15.90
C ALA A 208 -5.95 -28.43 16.37
N GLU A 209 -4.87 -28.30 15.58
CA GLU A 209 -3.60 -27.80 16.13
C GLU A 209 -3.21 -26.35 15.80
N GLU A 210 -3.93 -25.64 14.95
CA GLU A 210 -3.66 -24.20 14.71
C GLU A 210 -4.63 -23.22 15.41
N CYS A 211 -5.35 -23.68 16.40
CA CYS A 211 -6.02 -22.78 17.36
C CYS A 211 -4.99 -22.19 18.35
N GLY A 212 -3.97 -21.56 17.84
CA GLY A 212 -3.21 -20.58 18.62
C GLY A 212 -4.18 -19.45 19.01
N ASN A 213 -4.13 -19.04 20.27
CA ASN A 213 -4.99 -18.09 20.98
C ASN A 213 -5.23 -16.71 20.33
N ASP A 214 -4.81 -16.50 19.08
CA ASP A 214 -4.82 -15.19 18.42
C ASP A 214 -6.12 -14.88 17.66
N LEU A 215 -6.93 -15.89 17.32
CA LEU A 215 -8.17 -15.69 16.53
C LEU A 215 -9.39 -15.27 17.37
N THR A 216 -9.31 -15.44 18.71
CA THR A 216 -10.42 -15.13 19.64
C THR A 216 -10.28 -13.80 20.33
N GLN A 217 -9.18 -13.07 20.14
CA GLN A 217 -9.03 -11.75 20.72
C GLN A 217 -9.94 -10.77 19.97
N THR A 218 -11.02 -10.36 20.62
CA THR A 218 -11.80 -9.19 20.21
C THR A 218 -10.84 -8.04 20.00
N PRO A 219 -10.87 -7.35 18.82
CA PRO A 219 -9.99 -6.21 18.58
C PRO A 219 -10.07 -5.23 19.75
N ALA A 220 -8.92 -4.86 20.31
CA ALA A 220 -8.87 -3.95 21.43
C ALA A 220 -9.57 -2.62 21.08
N GLY A 221 -10.36 -2.08 22.01
CA GLY A 221 -11.02 -0.78 21.86
C GLY A 221 -12.36 -0.80 21.15
N LEU A 222 -12.97 -1.97 20.91
CA LEU A 222 -14.38 -2.02 20.50
C LEU A 222 -15.28 -1.63 21.69
N PRO A 223 -16.40 -0.90 21.44
CA PRO A 223 -17.38 -0.58 22.48
C PRO A 223 -18.00 -1.86 23.09
N GLU A 224 -18.46 -1.78 24.34
CA GLU A 224 -19.04 -2.92 25.08
C GLU A 224 -20.27 -3.56 24.38
N PHE A 225 -21.01 -2.78 23.60
CA PHE A 225 -22.16 -3.29 22.84
C PHE A 225 -21.75 -3.99 21.52
N VAL A 226 -20.44 -4.07 21.19
CA VAL A 226 -19.92 -4.77 20.01
C VAL A 226 -19.17 -6.01 20.45
N SER A 227 -19.56 -7.16 19.93
CA SER A 227 -18.87 -8.43 20.17
C SER A 227 -18.47 -9.10 18.86
N VAL A 228 -17.32 -9.78 18.86
CA VAL A 228 -16.88 -10.63 17.75
C VAL A 228 -17.07 -12.09 18.14
N VAL A 229 -17.80 -12.84 17.32
CA VAL A 229 -18.04 -14.26 17.53
C VAL A 229 -17.59 -15.05 16.29
N ILE A 230 -16.93 -16.19 16.50
CA ILE A 230 -16.66 -17.11 15.39
C ILE A 230 -17.97 -17.83 15.03
N ASN A 231 -18.21 -18.02 13.74
CA ASN A 231 -19.43 -18.67 13.28
C ASN A 231 -19.56 -20.10 13.85
N GLU A 232 -20.77 -20.45 14.31
CA GLU A 232 -21.06 -21.73 14.96
C GLU A 232 -20.92 -22.94 14.02
N ALA A 233 -21.11 -22.73 12.73
CA ALA A 233 -21.01 -23.77 11.71
C ALA A 233 -19.55 -24.12 11.31
N ASN A 234 -18.55 -23.53 11.97
CA ASN A 234 -17.13 -23.70 11.64
C ASN A 234 -16.78 -23.44 10.17
N LEU A 235 -17.53 -22.56 9.50
CA LEU A 235 -17.23 -22.13 8.15
C LEU A 235 -16.01 -21.20 8.16
N TYR A 236 -15.18 -21.30 7.12
CA TYR A 236 -13.93 -20.54 7.02
C TYR A 236 -13.55 -20.22 5.57
N LEU A 237 -12.64 -19.29 5.40
CA LEU A 237 -11.95 -19.02 4.14
C LEU A 237 -10.67 -19.84 4.06
N SER A 238 -10.36 -20.36 2.88
CA SER A 238 -9.08 -21.01 2.63
C SER A 238 -7.97 -19.97 2.51
N LYS A 239 -6.90 -20.11 3.31
CA LYS A 239 -5.72 -19.24 3.18
C LYS A 239 -5.15 -19.35 1.76
N PRO A 240 -4.86 -18.24 1.08
CA PRO A 240 -4.45 -18.23 -0.32
C PRO A 240 -2.96 -18.55 -0.52
N VAL A 241 -2.21 -18.78 0.55
CA VAL A 241 -0.77 -19.05 0.54
C VAL A 241 -0.44 -20.29 1.34
N VAL A 242 0.64 -20.97 0.98
CA VAL A 242 1.14 -22.11 1.76
C VAL A 242 1.77 -21.66 3.07
N PRO A 243 1.77 -22.50 4.12
CA PRO A 243 2.41 -22.17 5.39
C PRO A 243 3.92 -21.93 5.22
N LEU A 244 4.48 -21.10 6.10
CA LEU A 244 5.92 -20.84 6.13
C LEU A 244 6.69 -22.13 6.47
N ASN A 245 7.67 -22.48 5.64
CA ASN A 245 8.59 -23.58 5.87
C ASN A 245 9.53 -23.22 7.04
N LYS A 246 9.30 -23.83 8.20
CA LYS A 246 10.09 -23.64 9.42
C LYS A 246 11.15 -24.71 9.64
N LYS A 247 11.42 -25.58 8.62
CA LYS A 247 12.47 -26.59 8.74
C LYS A 247 13.79 -25.96 9.11
N LEU A 248 14.58 -26.68 9.87
CA LEU A 248 15.96 -26.36 10.21
C LEU A 248 16.89 -27.34 9.47
N PRO A 249 18.12 -26.95 9.12
CA PRO A 249 19.06 -27.85 8.46
C PRO A 249 19.45 -29.01 9.39
N GLU A 250 19.52 -30.22 8.84
CA GLU A 250 19.83 -31.44 9.60
C GLU A 250 21.30 -31.47 10.06
N SER A 251 22.18 -30.77 9.35
CA SER A 251 23.58 -30.67 9.73
C SER A 251 24.16 -29.26 9.48
N PRO A 252 25.16 -28.83 10.29
CA PRO A 252 25.90 -27.60 10.02
C PRO A 252 26.61 -27.59 8.66
N LEU A 253 26.89 -28.76 8.09
CA LEU A 253 27.59 -28.94 6.81
C LEU A 253 26.71 -28.46 5.63
N GLU A 254 25.39 -28.54 5.72
CA GLU A 254 24.50 -28.01 4.67
C GLU A 254 24.63 -26.50 4.48
N ILE A 255 24.97 -25.77 5.55
CA ILE A 255 25.26 -24.33 5.51
C ILE A 255 26.73 -24.07 5.20
N GLN A 256 27.67 -24.89 5.73
CA GLN A 256 29.11 -24.69 5.57
C GLN A 256 29.62 -24.95 4.15
N CYS A 257 28.99 -25.84 3.38
CA CYS A 257 29.35 -26.06 1.98
C CYS A 257 29.19 -24.80 1.11
N ARG A 258 28.34 -23.84 1.54
CA ARG A 258 28.15 -22.55 0.87
C ARG A 258 29.12 -21.46 1.32
N ASN A 259 29.72 -21.60 2.52
CA ASN A 259 30.50 -20.55 3.18
C ASN A 259 32.02 -20.67 2.99
N SER A 260 32.53 -21.65 2.25
CA SER A 260 33.94 -21.99 2.21
C SER A 260 34.84 -21.04 1.39
N SER A 261 34.29 -19.97 0.82
CA SER A 261 35.13 -19.01 0.09
C SER A 261 34.62 -17.58 0.20
N SER A 262 35.33 -16.81 0.99
CA SER A 262 35.37 -15.34 1.06
C SER A 262 34.53 -14.64 2.13
N THR A 263 35.26 -14.00 3.04
CA THR A 263 34.78 -13.05 4.06
C THR A 263 34.58 -11.62 3.53
N SER A 264 34.67 -11.38 2.24
CA SER A 264 34.46 -10.07 1.61
C SER A 264 33.05 -9.98 1.07
N GLY A 265 32.24 -9.07 1.60
CA GLY A 265 30.89 -8.76 1.12
C GLY A 265 30.90 -8.08 -0.25
N THR A 266 31.46 -8.73 -1.25
CA THR A 266 31.76 -8.21 -2.58
C THR A 266 30.85 -8.83 -3.63
N ARG A 267 30.93 -8.29 -4.84
CA ARG A 267 30.24 -8.81 -6.02
C ARG A 267 30.59 -10.28 -6.29
N GLU A 268 31.87 -10.63 -6.11
CA GLU A 268 32.39 -11.99 -6.27
C GLU A 268 31.66 -13.00 -5.37
N THR A 269 31.28 -12.60 -4.16
CA THR A 269 30.49 -13.45 -3.25
C THR A 269 29.15 -13.83 -3.86
N LEU A 270 28.41 -12.85 -4.42
CA LEU A 270 27.12 -13.12 -5.08
C LEU A 270 27.29 -13.94 -6.37
N GLU A 271 28.37 -13.70 -7.13
CA GLU A 271 28.70 -14.46 -8.33
C GLU A 271 28.99 -15.93 -8.00
N VAL A 272 29.69 -16.22 -6.89
CA VAL A 272 29.95 -17.58 -6.41
C VAL A 272 28.64 -18.31 -6.10
N PHE A 273 27.65 -17.69 -5.44
CA PHE A 273 26.35 -18.30 -5.22
C PHE A 273 25.63 -18.69 -6.52
N LEU A 274 25.78 -17.93 -7.58
CA LEU A 274 25.19 -18.19 -8.89
C LEU A 274 25.92 -19.28 -9.69
N THR A 275 27.09 -19.75 -9.25
CA THR A 275 27.75 -20.93 -9.85
C THR A 275 27.13 -22.25 -9.39
N ASP A 276 26.41 -22.25 -8.24
CA ASP A 276 25.69 -23.41 -7.76
C ASP A 276 24.38 -23.58 -8.54
N GLU A 277 24.24 -24.71 -9.24
CA GLU A 277 23.09 -25.02 -10.10
C GLU A 277 21.75 -25.02 -9.34
N HIS A 278 21.74 -25.48 -8.08
CA HIS A 278 20.54 -25.49 -7.25
C HIS A 278 20.08 -24.06 -6.92
N THR A 279 20.99 -23.24 -6.42
CA THR A 279 20.75 -21.82 -6.12
C THR A 279 20.30 -21.07 -7.36
N LYS A 280 20.98 -21.25 -8.48
CA LYS A 280 20.64 -20.63 -9.75
C LYS A 280 19.21 -20.97 -10.20
N LYS A 281 18.83 -22.24 -10.10
CA LYS A 281 17.47 -22.70 -10.43
C LYS A 281 16.40 -22.03 -9.55
N ILE A 282 16.65 -21.96 -8.23
CA ILE A 282 15.72 -21.29 -7.30
C ILE A 282 15.58 -19.81 -7.65
N VAL A 283 16.69 -19.11 -7.94
CA VAL A 283 16.70 -17.71 -8.33
C VAL A 283 15.91 -17.48 -9.62
N GLN A 284 16.11 -18.33 -10.62
CA GLN A 284 15.38 -18.26 -11.90
C GLN A 284 13.86 -18.50 -11.70
N GLN A 285 13.47 -19.45 -10.85
CA GLN A 285 12.07 -19.67 -10.50
C GLN A 285 11.48 -18.45 -9.78
N PHE A 286 12.23 -17.86 -8.84
CA PHE A 286 11.80 -16.65 -8.14
C PHE A 286 11.60 -15.48 -9.11
N ILE A 287 12.55 -15.24 -10.02
CA ILE A 287 12.43 -14.23 -11.07
C ILE A 287 11.18 -14.48 -11.93
N ALA A 288 10.96 -15.72 -12.35
CA ALA A 288 9.81 -16.06 -13.20
C ALA A 288 8.47 -15.77 -12.49
N ILE A 289 8.33 -16.16 -11.22
CA ILE A 289 7.11 -15.94 -10.44
C ILE A 289 6.90 -14.44 -10.16
N LEU A 290 7.95 -13.73 -9.75
CA LEU A 290 7.88 -12.29 -9.51
C LEU A 290 7.58 -11.51 -10.79
N ASN A 291 8.14 -11.93 -11.93
CA ASN A 291 7.85 -11.36 -13.25
C ASN A 291 6.36 -11.50 -13.62
N VAL A 292 5.74 -12.65 -13.36
CA VAL A 292 4.29 -12.83 -13.55
C VAL A 292 3.49 -11.93 -12.60
N SER A 293 3.92 -11.79 -11.36
CA SER A 293 3.31 -10.88 -10.39
C SER A 293 3.33 -9.43 -10.87
N VAL A 294 4.50 -8.94 -11.33
CA VAL A 294 4.65 -7.59 -11.89
C VAL A 294 3.80 -7.43 -13.14
N LYS A 295 3.83 -8.41 -14.06
CA LYS A 295 3.03 -8.42 -15.29
C LYS A 295 1.53 -8.21 -15.01
N ARG A 296 0.94 -8.98 -14.09
CA ARG A 296 -0.47 -8.88 -13.71
C ARG A 296 -0.84 -7.49 -13.19
N ARG A 297 0.09 -6.80 -12.55
CA ARG A 297 -0.10 -5.47 -11.95
C ARG A 297 0.08 -4.31 -12.93
N ILE A 298 0.51 -4.59 -14.16
CA ILE A 298 0.76 -3.60 -15.21
C ILE A 298 -0.24 -3.74 -16.36
N LEU A 299 -0.64 -4.96 -16.68
CA LEU A 299 -1.56 -5.25 -17.76
C LEU A 299 -3.01 -4.88 -17.40
N CYS A 300 -3.85 -4.82 -18.42
CA CYS A 300 -5.28 -4.54 -18.34
C CYS A 300 -5.63 -3.15 -17.77
N LEU A 301 -4.70 -2.20 -17.79
CA LEU A 301 -5.03 -0.81 -17.48
C LEU A 301 -5.80 -0.20 -18.65
N ALA A 302 -6.85 0.58 -18.34
CA ALA A 302 -7.51 1.44 -19.30
C ALA A 302 -6.51 2.52 -19.75
N ARG A 303 -5.76 2.24 -20.80
CA ARG A 303 -4.96 3.24 -21.49
C ARG A 303 -5.92 4.11 -22.28
N GLU A 304 -5.79 5.42 -22.15
CA GLU A 304 -6.50 6.35 -23.05
C GLU A 304 -6.02 6.06 -24.47
N GLU A 305 -6.73 5.19 -25.18
CA GLU A 305 -6.60 5.14 -26.63
C GLU A 305 -7.00 6.52 -27.13
N ASN A 306 -6.13 7.16 -27.90
CA ASN A 306 -6.46 8.39 -28.60
C ASN A 306 -7.68 8.13 -29.51
N LEU A 307 -8.87 8.40 -28.98
CA LEU A 307 -10.14 8.45 -29.73
C LEU A 307 -10.18 9.61 -30.72
N ALA A 308 -9.05 10.27 -30.97
CA ALA A 308 -8.89 11.29 -31.95
C ALA A 308 -8.20 10.70 -33.19
N SER A 309 -9.01 10.39 -34.18
CA SER A 309 -8.69 10.28 -35.63
C SER A 309 -7.41 9.51 -36.02
N LYS A 310 -7.63 8.49 -36.83
CA LYS A 310 -6.64 7.62 -37.50
C LYS A 310 -5.64 8.33 -38.44
N GLU A 311 -5.49 9.62 -38.37
CA GLU A 311 -4.57 10.41 -39.16
C GLU A 311 -3.99 11.52 -38.29
N VAL A 312 -2.88 11.33 -37.66
CA VAL A 312 -1.81 12.30 -37.42
C VAL A 312 -0.71 11.63 -36.61
N LEU A 313 0.46 11.43 -37.20
CA LEU A 313 1.80 11.29 -36.63
C LEU A 313 1.91 10.51 -35.30
N LYS A 314 2.67 9.42 -35.33
CA LYS A 314 3.28 8.73 -34.18
C LYS A 314 3.97 9.71 -33.23
N THR A 315 3.21 10.47 -32.47
CA THR A 315 3.73 11.18 -31.30
C THR A 315 3.85 10.17 -30.21
N CYS A 316 5.07 9.86 -29.80
CA CYS A 316 5.44 9.09 -28.62
C CYS A 316 4.50 9.43 -27.47
N SER A 317 3.88 8.43 -26.84
CA SER A 317 3.00 8.64 -25.67
C SER A 317 3.81 9.35 -24.57
N SER A 318 3.52 10.61 -24.33
CA SER A 318 4.25 11.43 -23.35
C SER A 318 3.82 11.15 -21.89
N LYS A 319 2.80 10.30 -21.70
CA LYS A 319 2.16 10.05 -20.39
C LYS A 319 2.55 8.68 -19.85
N ALA A 320 3.05 8.65 -18.59
CA ALA A 320 3.25 7.41 -17.86
C ALA A 320 1.93 6.93 -17.23
N ASN A 321 1.60 5.65 -17.37
CA ASN A 321 0.48 5.00 -16.67
C ASN A 321 0.95 4.33 -15.36
N ILE A 322 2.24 3.97 -15.30
CA ILE A 322 2.87 3.28 -14.18
C ILE A 322 3.93 4.17 -13.55
N ALA A 323 3.90 4.23 -12.22
CA ALA A 323 4.98 4.80 -11.43
C ALA A 323 5.52 3.77 -10.43
N ILE A 324 6.73 3.99 -9.95
CA ILE A 324 7.39 3.15 -8.94
C ILE A 324 7.86 4.06 -7.81
N LEU A 325 7.56 3.72 -6.54
CA LEU A 325 8.23 4.34 -5.39
C LEU A 325 9.69 3.92 -5.40
N PHE A 326 10.59 4.86 -5.70
CA PHE A 326 11.93 4.55 -6.13
C PHE A 326 13.01 5.21 -5.27
N SER A 327 13.69 4.40 -4.46
CA SER A 327 14.87 4.81 -3.68
C SER A 327 16.20 4.38 -4.30
N GLY A 328 16.17 3.59 -5.38
CA GLY A 328 17.33 2.92 -5.94
C GLY A 328 17.78 1.68 -5.14
N GLY A 329 17.06 1.31 -4.09
CA GLY A 329 17.29 0.07 -3.35
C GLY A 329 16.86 -1.17 -4.16
N VAL A 330 17.42 -2.34 -3.82
CA VAL A 330 17.26 -3.59 -4.58
C VAL A 330 15.81 -3.93 -4.89
N ASP A 331 14.86 -3.68 -3.96
CA ASP A 331 13.44 -3.98 -4.13
C ASP A 331 12.84 -3.20 -5.30
N SER A 332 13.03 -1.87 -5.29
CA SER A 332 12.51 -0.98 -6.34
C SER A 332 13.22 -1.17 -7.67
N MET A 333 14.51 -1.52 -7.64
CA MET A 333 15.30 -1.80 -8.84
C MET A 333 14.83 -3.06 -9.55
N VAL A 334 14.61 -4.16 -8.83
CA VAL A 334 14.10 -5.41 -9.40
C VAL A 334 12.68 -5.20 -9.96
N ILE A 335 11.80 -4.49 -9.24
CA ILE A 335 10.47 -4.15 -9.75
C ILE A 335 10.58 -3.33 -11.05
N ALA A 336 11.47 -2.33 -11.11
CA ALA A 336 11.64 -1.50 -12.29
C ALA A 336 12.13 -2.31 -13.49
N ALA A 337 13.14 -3.16 -13.32
CA ALA A 337 13.66 -4.01 -14.39
C ALA A 337 12.61 -5.04 -14.89
N LEU A 338 11.78 -5.57 -14.01
CA LEU A 338 10.71 -6.49 -14.40
C LEU A 338 9.52 -5.74 -15.04
N ALA A 339 9.21 -4.52 -14.59
CA ALA A 339 8.15 -3.70 -15.16
C ALA A 339 8.49 -3.29 -16.61
N ASP A 340 9.74 -2.97 -16.86
CA ASP A 340 10.25 -2.63 -18.19
C ASP A 340 9.93 -3.69 -19.27
N ARG A 341 9.91 -4.98 -18.88
CA ARG A 341 9.62 -6.09 -19.79
C ARG A 341 8.17 -6.14 -20.30
N HIS A 342 7.25 -5.44 -19.64
CA HIS A 342 5.81 -5.55 -19.88
C HIS A 342 5.13 -4.24 -20.27
N ILE A 343 5.79 -3.12 -20.07
CA ILE A 343 5.29 -1.79 -20.48
C ILE A 343 5.73 -1.53 -21.92
N PRO A 344 4.85 -1.04 -22.83
CA PRO A 344 5.23 -0.66 -24.18
C PRO A 344 6.45 0.28 -24.19
N LEU A 345 7.35 0.13 -25.17
CA LEU A 345 8.60 0.91 -25.20
C LEU A 345 8.37 2.42 -25.37
N ASP A 346 7.30 2.81 -26.01
CA ASP A 346 6.89 4.20 -26.22
C ASP A 346 6.19 4.83 -25.00
N GLU A 347 5.86 4.03 -23.98
CA GLU A 347 5.30 4.49 -22.71
C GLU A 347 6.42 4.70 -21.67
N PRO A 348 6.60 5.90 -21.11
CA PRO A 348 7.60 6.13 -20.07
C PRO A 348 7.21 5.48 -18.74
N ILE A 349 8.22 5.20 -17.90
CA ILE A 349 8.03 4.73 -16.51
C ILE A 349 8.48 5.84 -15.56
N ASP A 350 7.61 6.22 -14.64
CA ASP A 350 7.92 7.25 -13.64
C ASP A 350 8.59 6.62 -12.41
N LEU A 351 9.77 7.10 -12.06
CA LEU A 351 10.53 6.73 -10.87
C LEU A 351 10.38 7.86 -9.83
N LEU A 352 9.52 7.67 -8.83
CA LEU A 352 9.18 8.70 -7.85
C LEU A 352 10.16 8.67 -6.68
N ASN A 353 11.01 9.68 -6.59
CA ASN A 353 12.04 9.79 -5.55
C ASN A 353 11.84 11.03 -4.69
N VAL A 354 11.54 10.85 -3.40
CA VAL A 354 11.28 11.93 -2.45
C VAL A 354 12.50 12.26 -1.61
N ALA A 355 12.74 13.55 -1.40
CA ALA A 355 13.79 14.09 -0.54
C ALA A 355 13.22 15.19 0.36
N PHE A 356 13.56 15.16 1.65
CA PHE A 356 13.21 16.21 2.60
C PHE A 356 14.44 17.09 2.84
N VAL A 357 14.33 18.36 2.49
CA VAL A 357 15.45 19.29 2.47
C VAL A 357 15.26 20.42 3.49
N PRO A 358 16.29 20.73 4.29
CA PRO A 358 16.28 21.93 5.12
C PRO A 358 16.20 23.17 4.21
N LYS A 359 15.59 24.25 4.72
CA LYS A 359 15.60 25.55 4.02
C LYS A 359 17.06 25.93 3.73
N GLN A 360 17.44 26.11 2.49
CA GLN A 360 18.73 26.70 2.16
C GLN A 360 18.76 28.09 2.80
N LYS A 361 19.75 28.35 3.65
CA LYS A 361 20.07 29.71 4.04
C LYS A 361 20.54 30.40 2.76
N THR A 362 19.70 31.23 2.18
CA THR A 362 20.11 32.20 1.16
C THR A 362 21.05 33.20 1.82
N GLY A 363 22.29 32.80 2.00
CA GLY A 363 23.37 33.60 2.55
C GLY A 363 24.30 34.02 1.44
N LEU A 364 23.84 34.86 0.54
CA LEU A 364 24.73 35.80 -0.13
C LEU A 364 24.86 37.04 0.80
N PRO A 365 26.07 37.50 1.16
CA PRO A 365 26.25 38.71 1.89
C PRO A 365 25.77 39.87 0.99
N ILE A 366 24.71 40.52 1.42
CA ILE A 366 24.26 41.77 0.79
C ILE A 366 25.34 42.82 1.07
N PRO A 367 25.96 43.46 0.06
CA PRO A 367 26.83 44.60 0.27
C PRO A 367 25.98 45.73 0.87
N ASN A 368 26.45 46.30 1.96
CA ASN A 368 25.85 47.50 2.56
C ASN A 368 25.80 48.63 1.53
N ILE A 369 24.61 48.94 1.05
CA ILE A 369 24.31 50.20 0.36
C ILE A 369 23.40 50.99 1.27
N GLU A 370 23.93 52.18 1.64
CA GLU A 370 23.32 53.16 2.52
C GLU A 370 21.89 53.54 2.11
N ARG A 371 20.97 53.45 3.06
CA ARG A 371 19.59 53.99 2.92
C ARG A 371 19.60 55.50 2.97
N LYS A 372 19.28 56.15 1.85
CA LYS A 372 18.69 57.48 1.87
C LYS A 372 17.17 57.39 1.90
N GLN A 373 16.63 58.06 2.92
CA GLN A 373 15.19 58.24 3.15
C GLN A 373 14.53 59.02 2.01
N GLN A 374 13.37 58.60 1.56
CA GLN A 374 12.31 59.50 1.09
C GLN A 374 10.94 58.93 1.41
N ASN A 375 10.17 59.71 2.15
CA ASN A 375 8.77 59.53 2.45
C ASN A 375 7.91 59.70 1.22
N HIS A 376 6.91 58.84 0.99
CA HIS A 376 5.59 59.28 0.51
C HIS A 376 4.54 58.24 0.92
N HIS A 377 3.45 58.78 1.50
CA HIS A 377 2.19 58.10 1.77
C HIS A 377 1.48 57.73 0.47
N GLU A 378 0.90 56.53 0.39
CA GLU A 378 -0.39 56.31 -0.26
C GLU A 378 -1.03 54.98 0.20
N ILE A 379 -2.36 54.99 0.24
CA ILE A 379 -3.32 54.08 0.87
C ILE A 379 -3.62 52.90 -0.08
N PRO A 380 -3.97 51.68 0.41
CA PRO A 380 -4.07 50.47 -0.41
C PRO A 380 -5.43 50.37 -1.11
N SER A 381 -5.41 49.95 -2.37
CA SER A 381 -6.55 49.43 -3.09
C SER A 381 -6.39 47.91 -3.32
N GLU A 382 -7.49 47.22 -3.11
CA GLU A 382 -7.65 45.76 -3.15
C GLU A 382 -7.48 45.16 -4.55
N GLU A 383 -7.21 43.85 -4.54
CA GLU A 383 -7.33 42.85 -5.61
C GLU A 383 -6.28 42.90 -6.74
N SER A 384 -5.32 42.00 -6.60
CA SER A 384 -4.71 41.38 -7.76
C SER A 384 -4.25 39.94 -7.43
N SER A 385 -4.79 39.02 -8.19
CA SER A 385 -4.45 37.59 -8.32
C SER A 385 -2.94 37.36 -8.22
N GLN A 386 -2.49 36.65 -7.19
CA GLN A 386 -1.11 36.16 -7.09
C GLN A 386 -0.88 35.05 -8.10
N SER A 387 -0.13 35.32 -9.13
CA SER A 387 0.60 34.34 -9.93
C SER A 387 1.61 33.60 -9.04
N PRO A 388 1.86 32.29 -9.26
CA PRO A 388 2.82 31.53 -8.47
C PRO A 388 4.23 32.08 -8.66
N ALA A 389 4.94 32.21 -7.55
CA ALA A 389 6.30 32.71 -7.46
C ALA A 389 7.25 32.02 -8.45
N ALA A 390 8.14 32.82 -9.02
CA ALA A 390 9.12 32.45 -10.01
C ALA A 390 9.98 31.25 -9.58
N ASP A 391 10.20 30.41 -10.56
CA ASP A 391 10.92 29.17 -10.71
C ASP A 391 12.36 29.27 -10.17
N GLU A 392 12.57 29.00 -8.89
CA GLU A 392 13.89 28.63 -8.39
C GLU A 392 14.08 27.14 -8.70
N GLY A 393 14.99 26.82 -9.61
CA GLY A 393 15.36 25.47 -9.99
C GLY A 393 15.72 24.57 -8.79
N PRO A 394 15.78 23.25 -8.98
CA PRO A 394 15.98 22.31 -7.88
C PRO A 394 17.34 22.52 -7.22
N GLY A 395 17.34 22.99 -5.98
CA GLY A 395 18.53 22.92 -5.14
C GLY A 395 18.98 21.46 -5.03
N GLU A 396 20.27 21.17 -5.20
CA GLU A 396 20.81 19.81 -5.10
C GLU A 396 20.56 19.24 -3.72
N ALA A 397 19.53 18.39 -3.61
CA ALA A 397 19.24 17.67 -2.38
C ALA A 397 20.01 16.35 -2.36
N GLU A 398 21.21 16.35 -1.86
CA GLU A 398 22.02 15.14 -1.65
C GLU A 398 21.52 14.33 -0.44
N VAL A 399 20.32 13.76 -0.53
CA VAL A 399 19.87 12.76 0.43
C VAL A 399 20.26 11.35 -0.03
N PRO A 400 20.46 10.41 0.90
CA PRO A 400 20.94 9.07 0.54
C PRO A 400 20.10 8.36 -0.54
N ASP A 401 18.76 8.43 -0.48
CA ASP A 401 17.90 7.80 -1.49
C ASP A 401 17.93 8.51 -2.84
N ARG A 402 18.30 9.82 -2.89
CA ARG A 402 18.52 10.52 -4.14
C ARG A 402 19.80 10.04 -4.82
N VAL A 403 20.88 9.89 -4.05
CA VAL A 403 22.17 9.41 -4.55
C VAL A 403 22.03 7.98 -5.09
N THR A 404 21.43 7.07 -4.31
CA THR A 404 21.20 5.69 -4.76
C THR A 404 20.21 5.61 -5.91
N GLY A 405 19.18 6.45 -5.93
CA GLY A 405 18.20 6.54 -7.01
C GLY A 405 18.82 6.97 -8.34
N LYS A 406 19.68 8.01 -8.33
CA LYS A 406 20.43 8.44 -9.54
C LYS A 406 21.40 7.36 -10.05
N ALA A 407 22.06 6.65 -9.14
CA ALA A 407 22.92 5.52 -9.50
C ALA A 407 22.11 4.36 -10.12
N GLY A 408 20.98 4.00 -9.50
CA GLY A 408 20.08 2.98 -10.01
C GLY A 408 19.47 3.35 -11.37
N LEU A 409 19.12 4.62 -11.59
CA LEU A 409 18.66 5.09 -12.90
C LEU A 409 19.70 4.80 -14.00
N LYS A 410 20.98 5.10 -13.75
CA LYS A 410 22.07 4.81 -14.71
C LYS A 410 22.18 3.32 -15.00
N GLU A 411 22.01 2.49 -13.98
CA GLU A 411 22.05 1.03 -14.13
C GLU A 411 20.86 0.53 -14.96
N LEU A 412 19.62 1.01 -14.72
CA LEU A 412 18.44 0.70 -15.54
C LEU A 412 18.61 1.16 -17.00
N GLN A 413 19.17 2.35 -17.22
CA GLN A 413 19.47 2.87 -18.56
C GLN A 413 20.53 2.02 -19.29
N SER A 414 21.46 1.42 -18.55
CA SER A 414 22.45 0.50 -19.12
C SER A 414 21.82 -0.84 -19.52
N VAL A 415 20.82 -1.33 -18.76
CA VAL A 415 20.08 -2.57 -19.06
C VAL A 415 19.16 -2.37 -20.26
N ASN A 416 18.43 -1.25 -20.31
CA ASN A 416 17.57 -0.90 -21.44
C ASN A 416 17.73 0.57 -21.84
N PRO A 417 18.66 0.88 -22.75
CA PRO A 417 18.89 2.25 -23.23
C PRO A 417 17.71 2.86 -24.01
N SER A 418 16.81 2.03 -24.54
CA SER A 418 15.66 2.47 -25.34
C SER A 418 14.46 2.91 -24.51
N ARG A 419 14.44 2.59 -23.21
CA ARG A 419 13.35 2.95 -22.30
C ARG A 419 13.46 4.40 -21.84
N THR A 420 12.37 5.14 -21.91
CA THR A 420 12.25 6.44 -21.26
C THR A 420 11.95 6.25 -19.77
N TRP A 421 12.92 6.60 -18.93
CA TRP A 421 12.80 6.61 -17.48
C TRP A 421 12.63 8.06 -16.99
N ASN A 422 11.48 8.38 -16.42
CA ASN A 422 11.24 9.69 -15.82
C ASN A 422 11.65 9.65 -14.35
N PHE A 423 12.86 10.06 -14.04
CA PHE A 423 13.30 10.18 -12.64
C PHE A 423 12.77 11.48 -12.04
N VAL A 424 11.69 11.38 -11.27
CA VAL A 424 10.98 12.52 -10.70
C VAL A 424 11.58 12.89 -9.34
N GLU A 425 12.30 13.98 -9.30
CA GLU A 425 12.90 14.51 -8.07
C GLU A 425 11.87 15.34 -7.29
N ILE A 426 11.37 14.76 -6.19
CA ILE A 426 10.36 15.40 -5.33
C ILE A 426 11.05 15.95 -4.10
N ASN A 427 11.21 17.28 -4.04
CA ASN A 427 11.85 17.97 -2.94
C ASN A 427 10.78 18.59 -2.03
N VAL A 428 10.85 18.30 -0.74
CA VAL A 428 9.86 18.75 0.25
C VAL A 428 10.54 19.59 1.31
N SER A 429 10.10 20.84 1.48
CA SER A 429 10.59 21.73 2.53
C SER A 429 9.95 21.40 3.88
N LEU A 430 10.59 21.85 4.98
CA LEU A 430 10.02 21.71 6.32
C LEU A 430 8.66 22.40 6.47
N GLU A 431 8.50 23.56 5.86
CA GLU A 431 7.24 24.32 5.91
C GLU A 431 6.11 23.58 5.19
N GLU A 432 6.38 23.07 3.99
CA GLU A 432 5.43 22.29 3.23
C GLU A 432 5.05 21.01 3.97
N LEU A 433 6.04 20.29 4.54
CA LEU A 433 5.81 19.09 5.35
C LEU A 433 4.88 19.40 6.53
N GLN A 434 5.18 20.44 7.32
CA GLN A 434 4.38 20.79 8.51
C GLN A 434 2.96 21.21 8.14
N LYS A 435 2.80 22.01 7.08
CA LYS A 435 1.49 22.45 6.58
C LYS A 435 0.62 21.28 6.15
N LEU A 436 1.14 20.41 5.26
CA LEU A 436 0.35 19.33 4.69
C LEU A 436 0.19 18.14 5.64
N ARG A 437 1.14 17.92 6.55
CA ARG A 437 0.97 16.94 7.64
C ARG A 437 -0.28 17.27 8.45
N ARG A 438 -0.40 18.50 8.98
CA ARG A 438 -1.54 18.91 9.80
C ARG A 438 -2.85 18.97 9.02
N ALA A 439 -2.81 19.58 7.84
CA ALA A 439 -4.02 19.81 7.05
C ALA A 439 -4.56 18.52 6.41
N ARG A 440 -3.72 17.49 6.20
CA ARG A 440 -4.12 16.37 5.37
C ARG A 440 -3.60 15.00 5.84
N ILE A 441 -2.27 14.85 6.02
CA ILE A 441 -1.66 13.52 6.12
C ILE A 441 -2.00 12.83 7.44
N CYS A 442 -2.07 13.56 8.55
CA CYS A 442 -2.42 13.01 9.87
C CYS A 442 -3.72 12.19 9.83
N HIS A 443 -4.75 12.68 9.13
CA HIS A 443 -6.04 11.98 9.02
C HIS A 443 -5.97 10.69 8.22
N LEU A 444 -5.06 10.63 7.24
CA LEU A 444 -4.88 9.46 6.38
C LEU A 444 -4.03 8.38 7.05
N VAL A 445 -3.11 8.77 7.93
CA VAL A 445 -2.27 7.84 8.70
C VAL A 445 -3.10 7.12 9.77
N GLN A 446 -4.08 7.80 10.38
CA GLN A 446 -4.97 7.17 11.36
C GLN A 446 -5.61 5.89 10.80
N PRO A 447 -5.82 4.86 11.65
CA PRO A 447 -5.69 4.84 13.12
C PRO A 447 -4.27 4.65 13.66
N LEU A 448 -3.25 4.58 12.80
CA LEU A 448 -1.86 4.45 13.26
C LEU A 448 -1.37 5.78 13.84
N ASP A 449 -0.70 5.72 15.00
CA ASP A 449 -0.33 6.90 15.79
C ASP A 449 1.15 6.95 16.19
N THR A 450 2.00 6.08 15.59
CA THR A 450 3.42 6.06 15.91
C THR A 450 4.21 7.08 15.10
N VAL A 451 5.33 7.57 15.65
CA VAL A 451 6.29 8.43 14.94
C VAL A 451 6.78 7.82 13.63
N LEU A 452 6.89 6.49 13.61
CA LEU A 452 7.31 5.76 12.43
C LEU A 452 6.23 5.83 11.33
N ASP A 453 4.98 5.64 11.70
CA ASP A 453 3.84 5.68 10.77
C ASP A 453 3.62 7.09 10.20
N ASP A 454 3.78 8.14 11.02
CA ASP A 454 3.77 9.52 10.57
C ASP A 454 4.87 9.79 9.53
N SER A 455 6.11 9.43 9.87
CA SER A 455 7.26 9.68 9.00
C SER A 455 7.16 8.94 7.67
N ILE A 456 6.78 7.66 7.69
CA ILE A 456 6.62 6.85 6.47
C ILE A 456 5.39 7.33 5.70
N GLY A 457 4.27 7.58 6.38
CA GLY A 457 3.05 8.09 5.77
C GLY A 457 3.27 9.41 5.02
N CYS A 458 3.99 10.35 5.63
CA CYS A 458 4.40 11.59 4.97
C CYS A 458 5.28 11.33 3.74
N ALA A 459 6.33 10.50 3.88
CA ALA A 459 7.24 10.22 2.77
C ALA A 459 6.52 9.57 1.58
N VAL A 460 5.65 8.59 1.84
CA VAL A 460 4.85 7.91 0.81
C VAL A 460 3.82 8.86 0.20
N TRP A 461 3.15 9.69 1.00
CA TRP A 461 2.16 10.65 0.51
C TRP A 461 2.79 11.66 -0.47
N PHE A 462 3.93 12.27 -0.10
CA PHE A 462 4.64 13.23 -0.95
C PHE A 462 5.18 12.57 -2.22
N ALA A 463 5.76 11.37 -2.11
CA ALA A 463 6.22 10.61 -3.26
C ALA A 463 5.05 10.30 -4.22
N SER A 464 3.92 9.83 -3.69
CA SER A 464 2.74 9.43 -4.48
C SER A 464 2.04 10.59 -5.15
N ARG A 465 2.15 11.82 -4.59
CA ARG A 465 1.68 13.04 -5.24
C ARG A 465 2.29 13.19 -6.63
N GLY A 466 3.55 12.77 -6.79
CA GLY A 466 4.25 12.72 -8.07
C GLY A 466 4.51 14.07 -8.69
N ILE A 467 4.58 15.14 -7.90
CA ILE A 467 4.89 16.51 -8.33
C ILE A 467 6.34 16.80 -7.96
N GLY A 468 7.16 17.09 -8.94
CA GLY A 468 8.59 17.32 -8.76
C GLY A 468 9.26 17.84 -10.03
N TRP A 469 10.52 17.52 -10.18
CA TRP A 469 11.36 17.98 -11.30
C TRP A 469 11.90 16.78 -12.08
N LEU A 470 11.91 16.89 -13.40
CA LEU A 470 12.71 16.03 -14.27
C LEU A 470 14.00 16.78 -14.57
N VAL A 471 15.11 16.19 -14.13
CA VAL A 471 16.46 16.71 -14.37
C VAL A 471 17.13 15.81 -15.40
N THR A 472 17.34 16.35 -16.61
CA THR A 472 18.11 15.72 -17.69
C THR A 472 19.42 16.48 -17.89
N GLN A 473 20.31 15.98 -18.76
CA GLN A 473 21.56 16.68 -19.06
C GLN A 473 21.32 18.06 -19.68
N ASP A 474 20.23 18.19 -20.46
CA ASP A 474 19.96 19.37 -21.28
C ASP A 474 18.89 20.29 -20.71
N ALA A 475 18.09 19.83 -19.75
CA ALA A 475 16.95 20.59 -19.23
C ALA A 475 16.52 20.18 -17.82
N VAL A 476 16.01 21.17 -17.10
CA VAL A 476 15.28 20.99 -15.84
C VAL A 476 13.86 21.48 -16.07
N ARG A 477 12.86 20.61 -15.84
CA ARG A 477 11.46 20.97 -16.04
C ARG A 477 10.58 20.49 -14.89
N SER A 478 9.58 21.28 -14.55
CA SER A 478 8.51 20.86 -13.64
C SER A 478 7.75 19.68 -14.23
N TYR A 479 7.40 18.71 -13.42
CA TYR A 479 6.72 17.49 -13.84
C TYR A 479 5.68 17.04 -12.82
N LYS A 480 4.53 16.61 -13.32
CA LYS A 480 3.50 15.94 -12.54
C LYS A 480 3.21 14.58 -13.15
N SER A 481 3.48 13.53 -12.41
CA SER A 481 3.21 12.14 -12.83
C SER A 481 1.72 11.93 -13.12
N SER A 482 1.42 11.47 -14.33
CA SER A 482 0.07 11.08 -14.77
C SER A 482 -0.31 9.65 -14.33
N ALA A 483 0.65 8.89 -13.82
CA ALA A 483 0.45 7.49 -13.44
C ALA A 483 -0.66 7.33 -12.41
N LYS A 484 -1.59 6.44 -12.71
CA LYS A 484 -2.69 6.05 -11.79
C LYS A 484 -2.30 4.84 -10.92
N VAL A 485 -1.31 4.06 -11.33
CA VAL A 485 -0.81 2.88 -10.61
C VAL A 485 0.60 3.13 -10.11
N ILE A 486 0.83 2.81 -8.84
CA ILE A 486 2.14 2.93 -8.18
C ILE A 486 2.57 1.54 -7.69
N LEU A 487 3.67 1.03 -8.21
CA LEU A 487 4.31 -0.19 -7.72
C LEU A 487 5.19 0.13 -6.51
N THR A 488 5.17 -0.75 -5.50
CA THR A 488 5.94 -0.59 -4.28
C THR A 488 6.71 -1.86 -3.93
N GLY A 489 7.86 -1.71 -3.24
CA GLY A 489 8.68 -2.83 -2.76
C GLY A 489 8.23 -3.45 -1.44
N ILE A 490 7.06 -3.07 -0.91
CA ILE A 490 6.54 -3.60 0.35
C ILE A 490 6.30 -5.10 0.25
N GLY A 491 6.62 -5.81 1.32
CA GLY A 491 6.56 -7.28 1.40
C GLY A 491 7.93 -7.94 1.21
N ALA A 492 8.90 -7.27 0.58
CA ALA A 492 10.24 -7.82 0.40
C ALA A 492 11.02 -7.91 1.73
N ASP A 493 10.98 -6.87 2.53
CA ASP A 493 11.70 -6.82 3.82
C ASP A 493 11.16 -7.84 4.82
N GLU A 494 9.85 -8.00 4.87
CA GLU A 494 9.13 -8.91 5.77
C GLU A 494 9.45 -10.37 5.47
N GLN A 495 9.52 -10.74 4.20
CA GLN A 495 9.73 -12.13 3.76
C GLN A 495 11.20 -12.53 3.68
N LEU A 496 12.10 -11.56 3.43
CA LEU A 496 13.51 -11.78 3.11
C LEU A 496 14.47 -11.16 4.15
N ALA A 497 14.01 -11.04 5.38
CA ALA A 497 14.80 -10.59 6.53
C ALA A 497 15.51 -9.23 6.33
N GLY A 498 14.85 -8.25 5.69
CA GLY A 498 15.44 -6.96 5.39
C GLY A 498 15.63 -6.03 6.58
N TYR A 499 14.97 -6.26 7.72
CA TYR A 499 15.03 -5.39 8.89
C TYR A 499 16.17 -5.74 9.84
N SER A 500 16.71 -4.74 10.55
CA SER A 500 17.78 -4.96 11.54
C SER A 500 17.38 -5.91 12.67
N ARG A 501 16.08 -5.93 13.05
CA ARG A 501 15.57 -6.85 14.07
C ARG A 501 15.65 -8.32 13.65
N HIS A 502 15.54 -8.67 12.36
CA HIS A 502 15.75 -10.03 11.88
C HIS A 502 17.17 -10.51 12.18
N ARG A 503 18.18 -9.65 11.92
CA ARG A 503 19.59 -9.95 12.23
C ARG A 503 19.82 -10.08 13.73
N ALA A 504 19.24 -9.19 14.54
CA ALA A 504 19.32 -9.28 16.00
C ALA A 504 18.67 -10.58 16.52
N ARG A 505 17.52 -10.97 15.97
CA ARG A 505 16.83 -12.21 16.34
C ARG A 505 17.62 -13.44 15.91
N PHE A 506 18.20 -13.43 14.71
CA PHE A 506 19.11 -14.47 14.23
C PHE A 506 20.36 -14.61 15.13
N GLN A 507 20.98 -13.49 15.53
CA GLN A 507 22.14 -13.51 16.43
C GLN A 507 21.83 -14.10 17.80
N SER A 508 20.61 -13.90 18.30
CA SER A 508 20.21 -14.40 19.63
C SER A 508 19.70 -15.84 19.62
N LEU A 509 18.97 -16.27 18.60
CA LEU A 509 18.23 -17.53 18.55
C LEU A 509 18.43 -18.34 17.25
N GLY A 510 19.39 -17.95 16.42
CA GLY A 510 19.68 -18.65 15.16
C GLY A 510 18.53 -18.63 14.17
N LEU A 511 18.47 -19.65 13.34
CA LEU A 511 17.45 -19.79 12.27
C LEU A 511 16.03 -19.96 12.82
N GLU A 512 15.87 -20.57 13.99
CA GLU A 512 14.56 -20.73 14.64
C GLU A 512 13.95 -19.37 14.98
N GLY A 513 14.72 -18.53 15.67
CA GLY A 513 14.29 -17.16 16.00
C GLY A 513 14.05 -16.30 14.76
N LEU A 514 14.81 -16.52 13.68
CA LEU A 514 14.58 -15.84 12.41
C LEU A 514 13.26 -16.27 11.76
N ASN A 515 12.94 -17.56 11.76
CA ASN A 515 11.66 -18.09 11.26
C ASN A 515 10.46 -17.51 12.03
N GLU A 516 10.56 -17.42 13.37
CA GLU A 516 9.53 -16.80 14.20
C GLU A 516 9.33 -15.32 13.86
N GLU A 517 10.42 -14.56 13.71
CA GLU A 517 10.36 -13.14 13.38
C GLU A 517 9.74 -12.88 12.01
N ILE A 518 10.11 -13.68 10.98
CA ILE A 518 9.51 -13.60 9.63
C ILE A 518 8.01 -13.93 9.69
N ALA A 519 7.63 -14.99 10.41
CA ALA A 519 6.22 -15.37 10.57
C ALA A 519 5.41 -14.25 11.24
N MET A 520 5.95 -13.64 12.29
CA MET A 520 5.33 -12.51 12.98
C MET A 520 5.19 -11.29 12.07
N GLU A 521 6.22 -10.93 11.29
CA GLU A 521 6.15 -9.78 10.37
C GLU A 521 5.10 -9.96 9.29
N LEU A 522 5.01 -11.14 8.68
CA LEU A 522 3.97 -11.45 7.69
C LEU A 522 2.57 -11.44 8.33
N GLY A 523 2.44 -12.00 9.53
CA GLY A 523 1.15 -12.06 10.23
C GLY A 523 0.57 -10.69 10.59
N ARG A 524 1.43 -9.70 10.85
CA ARG A 524 1.01 -8.34 11.25
C ARG A 524 1.06 -7.29 10.14
N ILE A 525 1.43 -7.65 8.91
CA ILE A 525 1.59 -6.69 7.81
C ILE A 525 0.30 -5.92 7.51
N SER A 526 -0.85 -6.58 7.68
CA SER A 526 -2.17 -6.01 7.46
C SER A 526 -2.51 -4.86 8.40
N SER A 527 -2.02 -4.91 9.64
CA SER A 527 -2.32 -3.92 10.69
C SER A 527 -1.28 -2.80 10.77
N ARG A 528 -0.15 -2.89 10.06
CA ARG A 528 0.95 -1.91 10.18
C ARG A 528 1.16 -1.05 8.94
N ASN A 529 1.37 -1.65 7.79
CA ASN A 529 1.89 -0.92 6.64
C ASN A 529 0.81 -0.67 5.57
N LEU A 530 0.07 -1.71 5.22
CA LEU A 530 -0.70 -1.74 3.97
C LEU A 530 -1.90 -0.82 3.98
N GLY A 531 -2.70 -0.80 5.04
CA GLY A 531 -3.85 0.09 5.15
C GLY A 531 -3.46 1.56 5.12
N ARG A 532 -2.39 1.96 5.87
CA ARG A 532 -1.84 3.31 5.83
C ARG A 532 -1.42 3.70 4.41
N ASP A 533 -0.62 2.85 3.75
CA ASP A 533 -0.08 3.16 2.43
C ASP A 533 -1.18 3.18 1.37
N ASP A 534 -2.19 2.33 1.48
CA ASP A 534 -3.40 2.39 0.65
C ASP A 534 -4.12 3.74 0.80
N ARG A 535 -4.27 4.26 2.03
CA ARG A 535 -4.93 5.55 2.27
C ARG A 535 -4.13 6.72 1.74
N VAL A 536 -2.83 6.78 2.03
CA VAL A 536 -2.00 7.94 1.64
C VAL A 536 -1.73 7.99 0.14
N ILE A 537 -1.60 6.85 -0.55
CA ILE A 537 -1.49 6.78 -2.01
C ILE A 537 -2.83 7.10 -2.66
N GLY A 538 -3.91 6.50 -2.13
CA GLY A 538 -5.27 6.71 -2.62
C GLY A 538 -5.74 8.15 -2.58
N ASP A 539 -5.22 8.95 -1.67
CA ASP A 539 -5.53 10.39 -1.55
C ASP A 539 -5.21 11.20 -2.82
N HIS A 540 -4.38 10.66 -3.68
CA HIS A 540 -4.03 11.28 -4.98
C HIS A 540 -4.81 10.70 -6.17
N GLY A 541 -5.85 9.90 -5.94
CA GLY A 541 -6.54 9.18 -7.01
C GLY A 541 -5.62 8.18 -7.72
N LYS A 542 -4.74 7.54 -6.97
CA LYS A 542 -3.77 6.55 -7.48
C LYS A 542 -3.90 5.24 -6.71
N GLU A 543 -3.47 4.15 -7.33
CA GLU A 543 -3.55 2.81 -6.76
C GLU A 543 -2.18 2.25 -6.40
N ALA A 544 -2.00 1.83 -5.14
CA ALA A 544 -0.86 1.05 -4.70
C ALA A 544 -0.97 -0.40 -5.16
N ARG A 545 0.11 -0.95 -5.72
CA ARG A 545 0.23 -2.37 -6.07
C ARG A 545 1.51 -2.95 -5.47
N PHE A 546 1.40 -4.17 -4.92
CA PHE A 546 2.40 -4.82 -4.09
C PHE A 546 2.88 -6.13 -4.75
N PRO A 547 3.86 -6.09 -5.67
CA PRO A 547 4.30 -7.30 -6.37
C PRO A 547 4.84 -8.41 -5.47
N PHE A 548 5.55 -8.06 -4.38
CA PHE A 548 6.08 -9.04 -3.43
C PHE A 548 5.00 -9.71 -2.56
N LEU A 549 3.79 -9.14 -2.50
CA LEU A 549 2.64 -9.72 -1.79
C LEU A 549 1.63 -10.37 -2.74
N ASP A 550 2.08 -10.83 -3.90
CA ASP A 550 1.32 -11.76 -4.75
C ASP A 550 1.26 -13.13 -4.06
N GLU A 551 0.11 -13.78 -4.08
CA GLU A 551 -0.14 -15.05 -3.39
C GLU A 551 0.84 -16.15 -3.85
N ASN A 552 1.22 -16.15 -5.14
CA ASN A 552 2.17 -17.12 -5.67
C ASN A 552 3.62 -16.77 -5.26
N VAL A 553 3.98 -15.47 -5.19
CA VAL A 553 5.30 -15.05 -4.71
C VAL A 553 5.47 -15.43 -3.23
N VAL A 554 4.46 -15.13 -2.40
CA VAL A 554 4.50 -15.47 -0.97
C VAL A 554 4.51 -16.99 -0.79
N SER A 555 3.69 -17.73 -1.54
CA SER A 555 3.67 -19.21 -1.47
C SER A 555 5.02 -19.82 -1.88
N PHE A 556 5.65 -19.32 -2.93
CA PHE A 556 6.98 -19.77 -3.33
C PHE A 556 8.02 -19.49 -2.23
N LEU A 557 8.08 -18.26 -1.73
CA LEU A 557 9.02 -17.92 -0.66
C LEU A 557 8.74 -18.68 0.64
N ASN A 558 7.47 -18.93 0.96
CA ASN A 558 7.10 -19.74 2.11
C ASN A 558 7.47 -21.22 1.96
N SER A 559 7.48 -21.76 0.74
CA SER A 559 7.88 -23.15 0.49
C SER A 559 9.38 -23.41 0.68
N LEU A 560 10.19 -22.36 0.52
CA LEU A 560 11.63 -22.44 0.71
C LEU A 560 12.01 -22.38 2.19
N PRO A 561 12.95 -23.20 2.66
CA PRO A 561 13.54 -23.02 3.98
C PRO A 561 14.28 -21.68 4.04
N VAL A 562 14.39 -21.10 5.25
CA VAL A 562 14.88 -19.73 5.41
C VAL A 562 16.30 -19.50 4.89
N TRP A 563 17.17 -20.51 4.99
CA TRP A 563 18.56 -20.43 4.50
C TRP A 563 18.72 -20.40 2.97
N GLU A 564 17.67 -20.74 2.22
CA GLU A 564 17.62 -20.57 0.77
C GLU A 564 17.33 -19.12 0.36
N LYS A 565 16.72 -18.36 1.26
CA LYS A 565 16.28 -16.97 1.02
C LYS A 565 17.27 -15.94 1.53
N VAL A 566 17.93 -16.24 2.65
CA VAL A 566 18.79 -15.29 3.38
C VAL A 566 19.95 -16.04 4.06
N ASP A 567 21.09 -15.36 4.19
CA ASP A 567 22.22 -15.81 4.99
C ASP A 567 22.73 -14.65 5.85
N LEU A 568 22.21 -14.56 7.08
CA LEU A 568 22.57 -13.46 7.98
C LEU A 568 23.94 -13.62 8.67
N THR A 569 24.71 -14.66 8.34
CA THR A 569 26.15 -14.74 8.68
C THR A 569 26.97 -13.82 7.81
N LEU A 570 26.52 -13.54 6.58
CA LEU A 570 27.15 -12.64 5.65
C LEU A 570 26.97 -11.16 6.05
N PRO A 571 27.83 -10.25 5.57
CA PRO A 571 27.71 -8.82 5.84
C PRO A 571 26.38 -8.20 5.39
N ARG A 572 26.07 -7.03 5.96
CA ARG A 572 24.93 -6.21 5.50
C ARG A 572 25.15 -5.77 4.05
N GLY A 573 24.07 -5.81 3.26
CA GLY A 573 24.16 -5.58 1.83
C GLY A 573 24.36 -6.84 1.00
N VAL A 574 24.57 -7.99 1.64
CA VAL A 574 24.72 -9.30 1.00
C VAL A 574 23.76 -10.33 1.59
N GLY A 575 23.80 -10.55 2.90
CA GLY A 575 23.12 -11.69 3.53
C GLY A 575 21.61 -11.52 3.68
N GLU A 576 21.12 -10.32 4.01
CA GLU A 576 19.69 -10.05 3.99
C GLU A 576 19.18 -9.94 2.54
N LYS A 577 18.01 -10.50 2.26
CA LYS A 577 17.42 -10.56 0.90
C LYS A 577 18.31 -11.28 -0.12
N LEU A 578 19.09 -12.26 0.28
CA LEU A 578 20.08 -12.93 -0.58
C LEU A 578 19.47 -13.36 -1.93
N ILE A 579 18.34 -14.08 -1.92
CA ILE A 579 17.68 -14.53 -3.16
C ILE A 579 17.29 -13.34 -4.07
N LEU A 580 16.85 -12.22 -3.52
CA LEU A 580 16.49 -11.02 -4.28
C LEU A 580 17.75 -10.33 -4.85
N ARG A 581 18.85 -10.33 -4.12
CA ARG A 581 20.14 -9.80 -4.59
C ARG A 581 20.70 -10.66 -5.74
N LEU A 582 20.62 -11.96 -5.62
CA LEU A 582 20.98 -12.89 -6.70
C LEU A 582 20.09 -12.70 -7.92
N ALA A 583 18.79 -12.48 -7.72
CA ALA A 583 17.87 -12.11 -8.80
C ALA A 583 18.24 -10.77 -9.45
N ALA A 584 18.67 -9.77 -8.68
CA ALA A 584 19.16 -8.50 -9.22
C ALA A 584 20.43 -8.69 -10.07
N MET A 585 21.36 -9.54 -9.65
CA MET A 585 22.55 -9.91 -10.45
C MET A 585 22.16 -10.50 -11.81
N GLU A 586 21.25 -11.49 -11.82
CA GLU A 586 20.74 -12.13 -13.05
C GLU A 586 19.96 -11.15 -13.96
N LEU A 587 19.37 -10.10 -13.38
CA LEU A 587 18.67 -9.04 -14.11
C LEU A 587 19.60 -7.93 -14.65
N GLY A 588 20.92 -8.04 -14.43
CA GLY A 588 21.90 -7.05 -14.87
C GLY A 588 22.00 -5.82 -13.96
N LEU A 589 21.71 -5.97 -12.66
CA LEU A 589 21.70 -4.90 -11.65
C LEU A 589 22.76 -5.14 -10.54
N PRO A 590 24.05 -5.35 -10.88
CA PRO A 590 25.07 -5.74 -9.90
C PRO A 590 25.37 -4.67 -8.87
N ALA A 591 25.31 -3.38 -9.20
CA ALA A 591 25.57 -2.31 -8.24
C ALA A 591 24.44 -2.21 -7.20
N SER A 592 23.19 -2.29 -7.66
CA SER A 592 22.02 -2.26 -6.78
C SER A 592 21.90 -3.51 -5.91
N ALA A 593 22.39 -4.66 -6.39
CA ALA A 593 22.40 -5.92 -5.64
C ALA A 593 23.22 -5.83 -4.34
N LEU A 594 24.20 -4.97 -4.26
CA LEU A 594 25.11 -4.81 -3.12
C LEU A 594 24.71 -3.69 -2.15
N LEU A 595 23.67 -2.93 -2.46
CA LEU A 595 23.26 -1.81 -1.61
C LEU A 595 22.66 -2.32 -0.28
N PRO A 596 23.14 -1.84 0.88
CA PRO A 596 22.56 -2.21 2.15
C PRO A 596 21.16 -1.61 2.29
N LYS A 597 20.26 -2.35 2.96
CA LYS A 597 18.90 -1.86 3.26
C LYS A 597 18.94 -0.55 4.05
N ARG A 598 18.21 0.43 3.57
CA ARG A 598 17.94 1.70 4.24
C ARG A 598 16.43 1.94 4.30
N ALA A 599 15.93 2.29 5.49
CA ALA A 599 14.52 2.61 5.65
C ALA A 599 14.24 4.03 5.11
N ILE A 600 13.07 4.22 4.50
CA ILE A 600 12.68 5.44 3.77
C ILE A 600 12.81 6.72 4.63
N GLN A 601 12.51 6.64 5.94
CA GLN A 601 12.62 7.81 6.83
C GLN A 601 14.06 8.31 7.02
N PHE A 602 15.06 7.44 6.86
CA PHE A 602 16.47 7.80 6.91
C PHE A 602 17.04 8.12 5.52
N GLY A 603 16.58 7.40 4.51
CA GLY A 603 17.00 7.58 3.13
C GLY A 603 16.51 8.90 2.54
N SER A 604 15.26 9.26 2.76
CA SER A 604 14.66 10.54 2.37
C SER A 604 15.04 11.71 3.28
N ARG A 605 15.63 11.43 4.45
CA ARG A 605 15.99 12.40 5.53
C ARG A 605 14.79 13.03 6.27
N ILE A 606 13.56 12.55 6.13
CA ILE A 606 12.43 13.10 6.90
C ILE A 606 12.68 13.03 8.41
N ALA A 607 13.26 11.94 8.92
CA ALA A 607 13.58 11.79 10.34
C ALA A 607 14.64 12.79 10.84
N LYS A 608 15.44 13.41 9.96
CA LYS A 608 16.48 14.39 10.29
C LYS A 608 16.05 15.84 10.08
N LEU A 609 14.95 16.05 9.34
CA LEU A 609 14.46 17.40 9.06
C LEU A 609 13.89 18.08 10.30
N GLU A 610 13.37 17.31 11.24
CA GLU A 610 12.82 17.77 12.50
C GLU A 610 13.87 17.77 13.60
N LYS A 611 13.71 18.69 14.57
CA LYS A 611 14.69 18.86 15.65
C LYS A 611 14.95 17.55 16.39
N SER A 612 16.22 17.17 16.52
CA SER A 612 16.68 15.95 17.20
C SER A 612 16.34 15.89 18.71
N ASN A 613 16.00 17.05 19.32
CA ASN A 613 15.73 17.18 20.75
C ASN A 613 14.27 17.01 21.16
N GLU A 614 13.36 16.76 20.22
CA GLU A 614 11.96 16.48 20.54
C GLU A 614 11.79 15.04 21.07
N LYS A 615 11.12 14.90 22.22
CA LYS A 615 10.81 13.58 22.80
C LYS A 615 9.84 12.82 21.90
N ALA A 616 9.92 11.49 21.93
CA ALA A 616 9.01 10.63 21.17
C ALA A 616 7.53 10.89 21.50
N SER A 617 7.21 11.19 22.77
CA SER A 617 5.87 11.62 23.22
C SER A 617 5.35 12.85 22.50
N ASP A 618 6.22 13.86 22.30
CA ASP A 618 5.83 15.13 21.66
C ASP A 618 5.62 14.93 20.14
N LYS A 619 6.37 14.00 19.56
CA LYS A 619 6.21 13.58 18.17
C LYS A 619 4.91 12.81 17.94
N CYS A 620 4.54 11.92 18.86
CA CYS A 620 3.24 11.23 18.83
C CYS A 620 2.07 12.20 19.06
N GLY A 621 2.24 13.22 19.89
CA GLY A 621 1.25 14.28 20.09
C GLY A 621 0.87 15.06 18.82
N ARG A 622 1.72 15.04 17.78
CA ARG A 622 1.41 15.67 16.47
C ARG A 622 0.37 14.90 15.67
N LEU A 623 0.23 13.59 15.93
CA LEU A 623 -0.78 12.74 15.32
C LEU A 623 -2.12 12.84 16.05
N GLN A 624 -2.09 13.35 17.29
CA GLN A 624 -3.30 13.72 18.01
C GLN A 624 -3.82 15.02 17.41
N ILE A 625 -4.94 14.95 16.75
CA ILE A 625 -5.64 16.12 16.24
C ILE A 625 -6.20 16.83 17.47
N LEU A 626 -5.55 17.91 17.89
CA LEU A 626 -6.10 18.79 18.91
C LEU A 626 -7.38 19.42 18.36
N PRO A 627 -8.44 19.52 19.17
CA PRO A 627 -9.75 20.03 18.77
C PRO A 627 -9.69 21.46 18.24
#